data_fc2bcf118383f56d0c9a8003863840aa
#
_entry.id   fc2bcf118383f56d0c9a8003863840aa
#
_cell.length_a   1.000
_cell.length_b   1.000
_cell.length_c   1.000
_cell.angle_alpha   90.00
_cell.angle_beta   90.00
_cell.angle_gamma   90.00
#
_symmetry.space_group_name_H-M   'P 1'
#
loop_
_entity.id
_entity.type
_entity.pdbx_description
1 polymer ?
#
loop_
_entity_poly.entity_id
_entity_poly.type
_entity_poly.pdbx_seq_one_letter_code
_entity_poly.pdbx_strand_id
1 'polypeptide(L)'
;MSISPADIELTVVAFLTRTGKMRADFTADMPLYADGVGLDSLETAELSAVLEDDHGSDPFSSGSMPQTLNDILAFYGAVAAEA
;
A
#
# COMPACT_ATOMS: atom_id res chain seq x y z
N MET A 1 -15.36 5.87 -11.23
CA MET A 1 -14.37 4.79 -11.36
C MET A 1 -14.30 4.01 -10.07
N SER A 2 -14.44 2.71 -10.12
CA SER A 2 -14.40 1.88 -8.91
C SER A 2 -12.96 1.49 -8.56
N ILE A 3 -12.66 1.50 -7.26
CA ILE A 3 -11.36 1.07 -6.74
C ILE A 3 -11.54 -0.35 -6.22
N SER A 4 -10.83 -1.29 -6.84
CA SER A 4 -10.91 -2.69 -6.45
C SER A 4 -9.83 -3.01 -5.42
N PRO A 5 -10.16 -3.66 -4.28
CA PRO A 5 -9.14 -4.12 -3.34
C PRO A 5 -8.09 -5.02 -4.00
N ALA A 6 -8.51 -5.86 -4.94
CA ALA A 6 -7.59 -6.73 -5.67
C ALA A 6 -6.57 -5.93 -6.48
N ASP A 7 -7.00 -4.83 -7.11
CA ASP A 7 -6.09 -3.97 -7.88
C ASP A 7 -5.09 -3.26 -6.98
N ILE A 8 -5.53 -2.80 -5.81
CA ILE A 8 -4.63 -2.18 -4.84
C ILE A 8 -3.60 -3.19 -4.35
N GLU A 9 -4.04 -4.39 -4.01
CA GLU A 9 -3.15 -5.46 -3.56
C GLU A 9 -2.11 -5.78 -4.63
N LEU A 10 -2.52 -5.89 -5.90
CA LEU A 10 -1.61 -6.16 -7.00
C LEU A 10 -0.56 -5.06 -7.13
N THR A 11 -0.95 -3.80 -6.98
CA THR A 11 -0.03 -2.68 -7.04
C THR A 11 1.03 -2.78 -5.94
N VAL A 12 0.61 -3.06 -4.71
CA VAL A 12 1.52 -3.19 -3.57
C VAL A 12 2.45 -4.39 -3.76
N VAL A 13 1.90 -5.56 -4.14
CA VAL A 13 2.69 -6.77 -4.35
C VAL A 13 3.72 -6.56 -5.47
N ALA A 14 3.32 -5.94 -6.56
CA ALA A 14 4.23 -5.64 -7.67
C ALA A 14 5.36 -4.72 -7.23
N PHE A 15 5.05 -3.71 -6.42
CA PHE A 15 6.05 -2.80 -5.88
C PHE A 15 7.05 -3.55 -4.99
N LEU A 16 6.56 -4.38 -4.07
CA LEU A 16 7.42 -5.14 -3.17
C LEU A 16 8.30 -6.11 -3.96
N THR A 17 7.75 -6.76 -4.97
CA THR A 17 8.51 -7.68 -5.82
C THR A 17 9.61 -6.94 -6.57
N ARG A 18 9.29 -5.79 -7.15
CA ARG A 18 10.24 -4.99 -7.92
C ARG A 18 11.39 -4.47 -7.06
N THR A 19 11.11 -4.09 -5.81
CA THR A 19 12.12 -3.55 -4.91
C THR A 19 12.88 -4.62 -4.13
N GLY A 20 12.53 -5.89 -4.31
CA GLY A 20 13.17 -6.99 -3.60
C GLY A 20 12.72 -7.13 -2.15
N LYS A 21 11.59 -6.55 -1.79
CA LYS A 21 11.07 -6.58 -0.42
C LYS A 21 9.96 -7.61 -0.22
N MET A 22 9.53 -8.29 -1.29
CA MET A 22 8.50 -9.30 -1.17
C MET A 22 9.02 -10.52 -0.41
N ARG A 23 8.26 -10.98 0.56
CA ARG A 23 8.61 -12.14 1.39
C ARG A 23 7.64 -13.27 1.14
N ALA A 24 8.15 -14.51 1.23
CA ALA A 24 7.32 -15.70 1.06
C ALA A 24 6.23 -15.81 2.13
N ASP A 25 6.49 -15.24 3.31
CA ASP A 25 5.54 -15.24 4.43
C ASP A 25 4.71 -13.96 4.50
N PHE A 26 4.70 -13.15 3.45
CA PHE A 26 3.95 -11.89 3.42
C PHE A 26 2.46 -12.14 3.60
N THR A 27 1.85 -11.38 4.50
CA THR A 27 0.40 -11.38 4.71
C THR A 27 -0.10 -9.94 4.76
N ALA A 28 -1.41 -9.76 4.61
CA ALA A 28 -2.02 -8.42 4.67
C ALA A 28 -1.89 -7.77 6.05
N ASP A 29 -1.64 -8.56 7.09
CA ASP A 29 -1.45 -8.07 8.46
C ASP A 29 0.01 -7.81 8.80
N MET A 30 0.93 -8.15 7.92
CA MET A 30 2.36 -7.96 8.20
C MET A 30 2.71 -6.48 8.20
N PRO A 31 3.45 -5.99 9.20
CA PRO A 31 3.92 -4.60 9.19
C PRO A 31 4.74 -4.30 7.93
N LEU A 32 4.55 -3.12 7.37
CA LEU A 32 5.28 -2.70 6.16
C LEU A 32 6.70 -2.26 6.45
N TYR A 33 6.98 -1.91 7.71
CA TYR A 33 8.24 -1.30 8.10
C TYR A 33 9.20 -2.31 8.75
N ALA A 34 10.09 -1.84 9.61
CA ALA A 34 11.18 -2.63 10.15
C ALA A 34 10.78 -3.97 10.79
N ASP A 35 9.58 -4.06 11.33
CA ASP A 35 9.08 -5.26 12.00
C ASP A 35 8.57 -6.34 11.05
N GLY A 36 8.51 -6.05 9.74
CA GLY A 36 7.96 -6.97 8.76
C GLY A 36 8.67 -6.87 7.42
N VAL A 37 8.02 -6.23 6.44
CA VAL A 37 8.54 -6.11 5.07
C VAL A 37 9.85 -5.33 5.03
N GLY A 38 10.02 -4.33 5.87
CA GLY A 38 11.26 -3.57 5.97
C GLY A 38 11.37 -2.40 5.01
N LEU A 39 10.27 -1.76 4.66
CA LEU A 39 10.31 -0.56 3.83
C LEU A 39 10.99 0.59 4.59
N ASP A 40 11.95 1.25 3.93
CA ASP A 40 12.54 2.46 4.47
C ASP A 40 11.74 3.69 4.01
N SER A 41 12.17 4.89 4.43
CA SER A 41 11.44 6.11 4.10
C SER A 41 11.42 6.41 2.61
N LEU A 42 12.50 6.10 1.90
CA LEU A 42 12.55 6.29 0.45
C LEU A 42 11.58 5.35 -0.27
N GLU A 43 11.59 4.07 0.12
CA GLU A 43 10.70 3.08 -0.47
C GLU A 43 9.24 3.39 -0.16
N THR A 44 8.96 3.87 1.05
CA THR A 44 7.62 4.30 1.43
C THR A 44 7.14 5.46 0.55
N ALA A 45 8.01 6.42 0.30
CA ALA A 45 7.69 7.55 -0.57
C ALA A 45 7.45 7.10 -2.01
N GLU A 46 8.22 6.12 -2.48
CA GLU A 46 8.02 5.56 -3.81
C GLU A 46 6.68 4.83 -3.93
N LEU A 47 6.32 4.05 -2.92
CA LEU A 47 5.02 3.37 -2.89
C LEU A 47 3.88 4.37 -2.89
N SER A 48 4.01 5.45 -2.11
CA SER A 48 3.04 6.54 -2.09
C SER A 48 2.82 7.11 -3.49
N ALA A 49 3.92 7.38 -4.21
CA ALA A 49 3.85 7.93 -5.56
C ALA A 49 3.19 6.95 -6.54
N VAL A 50 3.50 5.67 -6.43
CA VAL A 50 2.91 4.63 -7.29
C VAL A 50 1.42 4.52 -7.05
N LEU A 51 0.99 4.51 -5.80
CA LEU A 51 -0.43 4.41 -5.45
C LEU A 51 -1.20 5.62 -5.97
N GLU A 52 -0.65 6.82 -5.81
CA GLU A 52 -1.29 8.03 -6.32
C GLU A 52 -1.37 8.01 -7.84
N ASP A 53 -0.31 7.60 -8.51
CA ASP A 53 -0.25 7.56 -9.97
C ASP A 53 -1.23 6.54 -10.56
N ASP A 54 -1.34 5.36 -9.96
CA ASP A 54 -2.18 4.28 -10.46
C ASP A 54 -3.65 4.42 -10.04
N HIS A 55 -3.92 5.00 -8.89
CA HIS A 55 -5.25 4.98 -8.28
C HIS A 55 -5.79 6.36 -7.91
N GLY A 56 -5.03 7.42 -8.15
CA GLY A 56 -5.49 8.79 -7.96
C GLY A 56 -5.43 9.32 -6.53
N SER A 57 -5.07 8.48 -5.57
CA SER A 57 -4.93 8.88 -4.16
C SER A 57 -3.98 7.93 -3.46
N ASP A 58 -3.45 8.35 -2.31
CA ASP A 58 -2.57 7.50 -1.54
C ASP A 58 -2.75 7.74 -0.03
N PRO A 59 -2.72 6.67 0.78
CA PRO A 59 -2.97 6.79 2.22
C PRO A 59 -1.85 7.47 2.99
N PHE A 60 -0.63 7.47 2.46
CA PHE A 60 0.51 8.08 3.15
C PHE A 60 0.42 9.60 3.19
N SER A 61 -0.21 10.20 2.19
CA SER A 61 -0.39 11.66 2.10
C SER A 61 -1.57 12.17 2.92
N SER A 62 -2.45 11.28 3.38
CA SER A 62 -3.67 11.66 4.10
C SER A 62 -3.42 11.94 5.58
N GLY A 63 -2.22 11.74 6.07
CA GLY A 63 -1.90 11.87 7.49
C GLY A 63 -2.13 10.59 8.30
N SER A 64 -2.75 9.59 7.70
CA SER A 64 -2.95 8.29 8.32
C SER A 64 -1.84 7.37 7.83
N MET A 65 -0.83 7.13 8.65
CA MET A 65 0.28 6.27 8.25
C MET A 65 -0.16 4.81 8.29
N PRO A 66 -0.44 4.19 7.14
CA PRO A 66 -0.81 2.77 7.15
C PRO A 66 0.37 1.92 7.60
N GLN A 67 0.08 0.94 8.44
CA GLN A 67 1.09 0.04 8.99
C GLN A 67 1.14 -1.28 8.23
N THR A 68 0.05 -1.64 7.56
CA THR A 68 -0.13 -2.93 6.89
C THR A 68 -0.86 -2.74 5.57
N LEU A 69 -0.87 -3.79 4.74
CA LEU A 69 -1.68 -3.79 3.53
C LEU A 69 -3.17 -3.63 3.86
N ASN A 70 -3.64 -4.25 4.95
CA ASN A 70 -5.03 -4.09 5.37
C ASN A 70 -5.37 -2.62 5.63
N ASP A 71 -4.46 -1.86 6.22
CA ASP A 71 -4.66 -0.43 6.45
C ASP A 71 -4.76 0.33 5.14
N ILE A 72 -3.95 -0.04 4.16
CA ILE A 72 -4.00 0.55 2.82
C ILE A 72 -5.35 0.25 2.17
N LEU A 73 -5.79 -1.01 2.23
CA LEU A 73 -7.07 -1.40 1.65
C LEU A 73 -8.23 -0.68 2.33
N ALA A 74 -8.17 -0.50 3.65
CA ALA A 74 -9.19 0.23 4.39
C ALA A 74 -9.29 1.69 3.95
N PHE A 75 -8.17 2.33 3.66
CA PHE A 75 -8.15 3.69 3.15
C PHE A 75 -8.92 3.79 1.83
N TYR A 76 -8.63 2.90 0.88
CA TYR A 76 -9.31 2.93 -0.41
C TYR A 76 -10.78 2.53 -0.31
N GLY A 77 -11.11 1.66 0.62
CA GLY A 77 -12.52 1.34 0.91
C GLY A 77 -13.30 2.55 1.37
N ALA A 78 -12.71 3.35 2.26
CA ALA A 78 -13.34 4.58 2.74
C ALA A 78 -13.49 5.61 1.61
N VAL A 79 -12.47 5.78 0.77
CA VAL A 79 -12.51 6.70 -0.37
C VAL A 79 -13.61 6.28 -1.35
N ALA A 80 -13.70 4.98 -1.66
CA ALA A 80 -14.72 4.47 -2.56
C ALA A 80 -16.14 4.65 -1.99
N ALA A 81 -16.29 4.53 -0.67
CA ALA A 81 -17.59 4.71 -0.03
C ALA A 81 -18.07 6.16 -0.06
N GLU A 82 -17.16 7.12 -0.14
CA GLU A 82 -17.48 8.55 -0.22
C GLU A 82 -17.75 9.04 -1.64
N ALA A 83 -17.43 8.25 -2.62
CA ALA A 83 -17.52 8.63 -4.03
C ALA A 83 -18.96 8.60 -4.58
#